data_bb93aa51a66afa094465e22b9ced2ef4
#
_entry.id   bb93aa51a66afa094465e22b9ced2ef4
#
_cell.length_a   1.000
_cell.length_b   1.000
_cell.length_c   1.000
_cell.angle_alpha   90.00
_cell.angle_beta   90.00
_cell.angle_gamma   90.00
#
_symmetry.space_group_name_H-M   'P 1'
#
loop_
_entity.id
_entity.type
_entity.pdbx_description
1 polymer ?
#
loop_
_entity_poly.entity_id
_entity_poly.type
_entity_poly.pdbx_seq_one_letter_code
_entity_poly.pdbx_strand_id
1 'polypeptide(L)'
;FMFSRFNWKIVTLNVVQALAMIELGTKVALIGLIGGVIISILLYVFHLFIVKDVNKNGKAIIVALLIEAGTFAIIPFGPAIQRYNYEKYLAQQSDDSLTQAKRELNAGLKKYPQGKQRKEFLTNFIGNHYQDYALNKKFVFKSYPYKYDPEFWLKIMNEPGTARMQNRHVEKAMLDQVVKTNNNRLDKFLGISYTRETNIFNLERDFTSQIYSLGWIG
;
A
#
# COMPACT_ATOMS: atom_id res chain seq x y z
N PHE A 1 20.62 -0.29 24.69
CA PHE A 1 20.32 -1.20 25.80
C PHE A 1 21.33 -2.33 25.88
N MET A 2 21.57 -3.09 24.83
CA MET A 2 22.55 -4.21 24.79
C MET A 2 23.99 -3.79 25.06
N PHE A 3 24.35 -2.56 24.75
CA PHE A 3 25.70 -2.00 24.90
C PHE A 3 25.92 -1.26 26.21
N SER A 4 24.89 -1.02 27.01
CA SER A 4 24.97 -0.28 28.27
C SER A 4 24.93 -1.20 29.49
N ARG A 5 25.25 -0.66 30.67
CA ARG A 5 24.95 -1.36 31.92
C ARG A 5 23.44 -1.56 32.04
N PHE A 6 23.04 -2.72 32.58
CA PHE A 6 21.63 -3.04 32.83
C PHE A 6 20.98 -1.92 33.68
N ASN A 7 19.89 -1.34 33.14
CA ASN A 7 19.17 -0.26 33.81
C ASN A 7 17.66 -0.40 33.52
N TRP A 8 16.88 -0.52 34.58
CA TRP A 8 15.42 -0.66 34.47
C TRP A 8 14.73 0.49 33.76
N LYS A 9 15.27 1.73 33.88
CA LYS A 9 14.73 2.89 33.14
C LYS A 9 14.84 2.70 31.63
N ILE A 10 15.97 2.15 31.16
CA ILE A 10 16.17 1.86 29.73
C ILE A 10 15.27 0.71 29.29
N VAL A 11 15.08 -0.32 30.12
CA VAL A 11 14.14 -1.42 29.85
C VAL A 11 12.73 -0.89 29.64
N THR A 12 12.24 -0.09 30.59
CA THR A 12 10.90 0.51 30.52
C THR A 12 10.75 1.38 29.27
N LEU A 13 11.74 2.18 28.93
CA LEU A 13 11.71 3.01 27.72
C LEU A 13 11.60 2.18 26.45
N ASN A 14 12.34 1.06 26.35
CA ASN A 14 12.25 0.17 25.17
C ASN A 14 10.87 -0.50 25.08
N VAL A 15 10.30 -0.94 26.20
CA VAL A 15 8.94 -1.52 26.22
C VAL A 15 7.92 -0.48 25.76
N VAL A 16 7.97 0.74 26.30
CA VAL A 16 7.05 1.83 25.93
C VAL A 16 7.21 2.18 24.45
N GLN A 17 8.44 2.25 23.94
CA GLN A 17 8.71 2.51 22.53
C GLN A 17 8.15 1.40 21.63
N ALA A 18 8.35 0.13 21.98
CA ALA A 18 7.83 -1.00 21.21
C ALA A 18 6.30 -0.99 21.18
N LEU A 19 5.63 -0.77 22.31
CA LEU A 19 4.18 -0.66 22.38
C LEU A 19 3.67 0.54 21.57
N ALA A 20 4.30 1.70 21.69
CA ALA A 20 3.94 2.88 20.91
C ALA A 20 4.04 2.65 19.40
N MET A 21 5.09 1.94 18.94
CA MET A 21 5.24 1.60 17.51
C MET A 21 4.16 0.64 17.03
N ILE A 22 3.72 -0.31 17.87
CA ILE A 22 2.61 -1.21 17.54
C ILE A 22 1.29 -0.43 17.47
N GLU A 23 1.03 0.45 18.44
CA GLU A 23 -0.18 1.28 18.52
C GLU A 23 -0.29 2.29 17.38
N LEU A 24 0.81 2.78 16.82
CA LEU A 24 0.80 3.64 15.63
C LEU A 24 0.06 3.00 14.45
N GLY A 25 -0.06 1.67 14.42
CA GLY A 25 -0.89 0.95 13.45
C GLY A 25 -0.46 1.12 12.00
N THR A 26 0.77 1.57 11.73
CA THR A 26 1.29 1.76 10.39
C THR A 26 2.27 0.65 10.00
N LYS A 27 2.24 0.27 8.72
CA LYS A 27 3.21 -0.72 8.19
C LYS A 27 4.65 -0.25 8.36
N VAL A 28 4.89 1.07 8.24
CA VAL A 28 6.22 1.68 8.39
C VAL A 28 6.74 1.53 9.82
N ALA A 29 5.88 1.77 10.82
CA ALA A 29 6.25 1.59 12.23
C ALA A 29 6.60 0.12 12.53
N LEU A 30 5.83 -0.85 12.01
CA LEU A 30 6.13 -2.28 12.18
C LEU A 30 7.44 -2.68 11.49
N ILE A 31 7.67 -2.22 10.26
CA ILE A 31 8.94 -2.48 9.54
C ILE A 31 10.10 -1.84 10.27
N GLY A 32 9.93 -0.62 10.78
CA GLY A 32 10.94 0.09 11.58
C GLY A 32 11.27 -0.64 12.89
N LEU A 33 10.26 -1.18 13.57
CA LEU A 33 10.43 -1.98 14.77
C LEU A 33 11.24 -3.26 14.47
N ILE A 34 10.81 -4.06 13.51
CA ILE A 34 11.47 -5.31 13.12
C ILE A 34 12.89 -5.03 12.61
N GLY A 35 13.05 -4.04 11.72
CA GLY A 35 14.35 -3.64 11.18
C GLY A 35 15.30 -3.14 12.25
N GLY A 36 14.80 -2.34 13.20
CA GLY A 36 15.57 -1.85 14.35
C GLY A 36 16.10 -2.98 15.23
N VAL A 37 15.25 -3.98 15.48
CA VAL A 37 15.62 -5.20 16.22
C VAL A 37 16.75 -5.96 15.49
N ILE A 38 16.57 -6.24 14.20
CA ILE A 38 17.57 -6.96 13.39
C ILE A 38 18.91 -6.21 13.38
N ILE A 39 18.88 -4.91 13.13
CA ILE A 39 20.09 -4.07 13.12
C ILE A 39 20.77 -4.09 14.49
N SER A 40 20.01 -3.99 15.57
CA SER A 40 20.56 -4.03 16.94
C SER A 40 21.24 -5.37 17.24
N ILE A 41 20.67 -6.48 16.83
CA ILE A 41 21.26 -7.82 16.97
C ILE A 41 22.55 -7.92 16.15
N LEU A 42 22.53 -7.49 14.89
CA LEU A 42 23.70 -7.54 14.01
C LEU A 42 24.85 -6.69 14.56
N LEU A 43 24.57 -5.49 15.03
CA LEU A 43 25.56 -4.61 15.67
C LEU A 43 26.11 -5.25 16.94
N TYR A 44 25.27 -5.86 17.77
CA TYR A 44 25.71 -6.56 18.97
C TYR A 44 26.65 -7.73 18.65
N VAL A 45 26.27 -8.55 17.67
CA VAL A 45 27.10 -9.69 17.20
C VAL A 45 28.43 -9.19 16.64
N PHE A 46 28.41 -8.13 15.83
CA PHE A 46 29.61 -7.50 15.28
C PHE A 46 30.56 -7.03 16.40
N HIS A 47 30.06 -6.31 17.39
CA HIS A 47 30.86 -5.86 18.54
C HIS A 47 31.38 -7.02 19.36
N LEU A 48 30.58 -8.07 19.55
CA LEU A 48 30.99 -9.25 20.32
C LEU A 48 32.17 -9.99 19.70
N PHE A 49 32.20 -10.15 18.39
CA PHE A 49 33.18 -10.98 17.69
C PHE A 49 34.33 -10.18 17.07
N ILE A 50 34.11 -8.96 16.63
CA ILE A 50 35.09 -8.16 15.87
C ILE A 50 35.73 -7.11 16.75
N VAL A 51 34.94 -6.29 17.43
CA VAL A 51 35.49 -5.19 18.26
C VAL A 51 35.93 -5.67 19.63
N LYS A 52 35.35 -6.76 20.15
CA LYS A 52 35.65 -7.38 21.45
C LYS A 52 35.47 -6.45 22.67
N ASP A 53 34.81 -5.31 22.49
CA ASP A 53 34.65 -4.25 23.52
C ASP A 53 33.24 -4.26 24.15
N VAL A 54 32.61 -5.41 24.20
CA VAL A 54 31.25 -5.53 24.73
C VAL A 54 31.30 -6.06 26.15
N ASN A 55 30.72 -5.29 27.07
CA ASN A 55 30.43 -5.78 28.41
C ASN A 55 29.39 -6.90 28.31
N LYS A 56 29.83 -8.16 28.52
CA LYS A 56 29.02 -9.37 28.41
C LYS A 56 27.98 -9.44 29.53
N ASN A 57 26.97 -8.57 29.49
CA ASN A 57 25.90 -8.57 30.47
C ASN A 57 24.76 -9.54 30.03
N GLY A 58 24.89 -10.80 30.44
CA GLY A 58 23.90 -11.83 30.09
C GLY A 58 22.46 -11.47 30.50
N LYS A 59 22.28 -10.74 31.61
CA LYS A 59 20.95 -10.28 32.03
C LYS A 59 20.33 -9.31 31.01
N ALA A 60 21.11 -8.37 30.50
CA ALA A 60 20.63 -7.40 29.49
C ALA A 60 20.21 -8.10 28.20
N ILE A 61 20.96 -9.11 27.77
CA ILE A 61 20.64 -9.90 26.56
C ILE A 61 19.33 -10.67 26.76
N ILE A 62 19.19 -11.38 27.88
CA ILE A 62 17.98 -12.17 28.17
C ILE A 62 16.75 -11.24 28.19
N VAL A 63 16.84 -10.13 28.89
CA VAL A 63 15.72 -9.16 28.98
C VAL A 63 15.40 -8.57 27.60
N ALA A 64 16.41 -8.22 26.78
CA ALA A 64 16.18 -7.75 25.42
C ALA A 64 15.42 -8.79 24.59
N LEU A 65 15.87 -10.04 24.59
CA LEU A 65 15.20 -11.13 23.87
C LEU A 65 13.76 -11.36 24.36
N LEU A 66 13.51 -11.24 25.66
CA LEU A 66 12.15 -11.34 26.22
C LEU A 66 11.24 -10.19 25.76
N ILE A 67 11.76 -8.95 25.73
CA ILE A 67 11.00 -7.81 25.20
C ILE A 67 10.69 -8.02 23.72
N GLU A 68 11.63 -8.46 22.92
CA GLU A 68 11.44 -8.73 21.51
C GLU A 68 10.43 -9.85 21.29
N ALA A 69 10.56 -10.97 21.98
CA ALA A 69 9.61 -12.07 21.90
C ALA A 69 8.19 -11.65 22.31
N GLY A 70 8.07 -10.87 23.38
CA GLY A 70 6.79 -10.29 23.80
C GLY A 70 6.20 -9.34 22.78
N THR A 71 7.03 -8.50 22.16
CA THR A 71 6.65 -7.57 21.09
C THR A 71 6.10 -8.34 19.87
N PHE A 72 6.82 -9.36 19.41
CA PHE A 72 6.37 -10.21 18.30
C PHE A 72 5.05 -10.92 18.62
N ALA A 73 4.85 -11.38 19.86
CA ALA A 73 3.60 -12.03 20.29
C ALA A 73 2.39 -11.07 20.27
N ILE A 74 2.61 -9.77 20.47
CA ILE A 74 1.54 -8.75 20.50
C ILE A 74 1.23 -8.20 19.09
N ILE A 75 2.16 -8.21 18.15
CA ILE A 75 1.96 -7.69 16.77
C ILE A 75 0.66 -8.19 16.11
N PRO A 76 0.26 -9.48 16.18
CA PRO A 76 -0.98 -9.96 15.57
C PRO A 76 -2.25 -9.28 16.09
N PHE A 77 -2.20 -8.77 17.32
CA PHE A 77 -3.33 -8.07 17.96
C PHE A 77 -3.29 -6.56 17.74
N GLY A 78 -2.20 -6.04 17.13
CA GLY A 78 -2.02 -4.63 16.87
C GLY A 78 -2.95 -4.08 15.77
N PRO A 79 -3.23 -2.75 15.80
CA PRO A 79 -4.18 -2.10 14.89
C PRO A 79 -3.86 -2.29 13.41
N ALA A 80 -2.58 -2.38 13.04
CA ALA A 80 -2.16 -2.58 11.65
C ALA A 80 -2.64 -3.93 11.07
N ILE A 81 -2.53 -5.01 11.87
CA ILE A 81 -2.94 -6.35 11.44
C ILE A 81 -4.46 -6.48 11.47
N GLN A 82 -5.12 -5.93 12.50
CA GLN A 82 -6.57 -5.90 12.57
C GLN A 82 -7.18 -5.16 11.38
N ARG A 83 -6.62 -4.00 11.03
CA ARG A 83 -7.03 -3.24 9.85
C ARG A 83 -6.82 -4.04 8.57
N TYR A 84 -5.67 -4.68 8.40
CA TYR A 84 -5.39 -5.52 7.23
C TYR A 84 -6.41 -6.67 7.10
N ASN A 85 -6.72 -7.36 8.21
CA ASN A 85 -7.69 -8.45 8.22
C ASN A 85 -9.11 -7.95 7.88
N TYR A 86 -9.48 -6.78 8.41
CA TYR A 86 -10.76 -6.15 8.10
C TYR A 86 -10.87 -5.73 6.62
N GLU A 87 -9.83 -5.10 6.08
CA GLU A 87 -9.78 -4.75 4.65
C GLU A 87 -9.87 -5.99 3.76
N LYS A 88 -9.20 -7.09 4.14
CA LYS A 88 -9.30 -8.38 3.44
C LYS A 88 -10.71 -8.96 3.50
N TYR A 89 -11.33 -8.92 4.67
CA TYR A 89 -12.72 -9.38 4.85
C TYR A 89 -13.69 -8.60 3.96
N LEU A 90 -13.62 -7.27 3.97
CA LEU A 90 -14.44 -6.43 3.10
C LEU A 90 -14.22 -6.72 1.62
N ALA A 91 -12.98 -6.94 1.22
CA ALA A 91 -12.65 -7.29 -0.17
C ALA A 91 -13.27 -8.63 -0.59
N GLN A 92 -13.23 -9.64 0.28
CA GLN A 92 -13.88 -10.93 0.02
C GLN A 92 -15.40 -10.77 -0.08
N GLN A 93 -16.02 -10.08 0.86
CA GLN A 93 -17.46 -9.81 0.84
C GLN A 93 -17.89 -9.07 -0.44
N SER A 94 -17.10 -8.09 -0.89
CA SER A 94 -17.32 -7.40 -2.15
C SER A 94 -17.24 -8.36 -3.35
N ASP A 95 -16.24 -9.26 -3.39
CA ASP A 95 -16.08 -10.21 -4.47
C ASP A 95 -17.22 -11.24 -4.54
N ASP A 96 -17.76 -11.66 -3.39
CA ASP A 96 -18.90 -12.58 -3.30
C ASP A 96 -20.19 -11.94 -3.79
N SER A 97 -20.40 -10.64 -3.52
CA SER A 97 -21.59 -9.89 -3.95
C SER A 97 -21.63 -9.59 -5.46
N LEU A 98 -20.49 -9.71 -6.14
CA LEU A 98 -20.33 -9.36 -7.57
C LEU A 98 -20.86 -10.42 -8.55
N THR A 99 -21.39 -11.55 -8.09
CA THR A 99 -21.75 -12.68 -8.99
C THR A 99 -22.71 -12.26 -10.09
N GLN A 100 -23.73 -11.46 -9.76
CA GLN A 100 -24.71 -10.99 -10.76
C GLN A 100 -24.09 -9.97 -11.72
N ALA A 101 -23.38 -8.96 -11.21
CA ALA A 101 -22.72 -7.96 -12.05
C ALA A 101 -21.67 -8.59 -12.98
N LYS A 102 -20.92 -9.58 -12.51
CA LYS A 102 -19.97 -10.34 -13.34
C LYS A 102 -20.67 -11.13 -14.46
N ARG A 103 -21.83 -11.71 -14.19
CA ARG A 103 -22.63 -12.40 -15.23
C ARG A 103 -23.10 -11.42 -16.29
N GLU A 104 -23.64 -10.28 -15.91
CA GLU A 104 -24.08 -9.22 -16.82
C GLU A 104 -22.90 -8.69 -17.66
N LEU A 105 -21.78 -8.40 -17.03
CA LEU A 105 -20.55 -7.97 -17.71
C LEU A 105 -20.12 -8.99 -18.76
N ASN A 106 -20.01 -10.26 -18.38
CA ASN A 106 -19.58 -11.31 -19.29
C ASN A 106 -20.56 -11.53 -20.46
N ALA A 107 -21.87 -11.44 -20.22
CA ALA A 107 -22.87 -11.52 -21.25
C ALA A 107 -22.76 -10.35 -22.25
N GLY A 108 -22.59 -9.13 -21.74
CA GLY A 108 -22.39 -7.94 -22.56
C GLY A 108 -21.11 -7.97 -23.37
N LEU A 109 -19.99 -8.42 -22.78
CA LEU A 109 -18.71 -8.57 -23.48
C LEU A 109 -18.77 -9.60 -24.62
N LYS A 110 -19.53 -10.68 -24.43
CA LYS A 110 -19.80 -11.66 -25.50
C LYS A 110 -20.65 -11.08 -26.62
N LYS A 111 -21.68 -10.30 -26.28
CA LYS A 111 -22.60 -9.67 -27.24
C LYS A 111 -21.92 -8.54 -28.03
N TYR A 112 -21.03 -7.79 -27.38
CA TYR A 112 -20.33 -6.63 -27.95
C TYR A 112 -18.82 -6.80 -27.83
N PRO A 113 -18.20 -7.64 -28.68
CA PRO A 113 -16.80 -8.01 -28.55
C PRO A 113 -15.84 -6.83 -28.83
N GLN A 114 -16.22 -5.91 -29.75
CA GLN A 114 -15.39 -4.80 -30.21
C GLN A 114 -16.18 -3.58 -30.66
N GLY A 115 -15.50 -2.44 -30.79
CA GLY A 115 -16.03 -1.25 -31.45
C GLY A 115 -16.87 -0.33 -30.55
N LYS A 116 -17.65 0.54 -31.20
CA LYS A 116 -18.42 1.60 -30.52
C LYS A 116 -19.46 1.03 -29.54
N GLN A 117 -20.13 -0.04 -29.91
CA GLN A 117 -21.17 -0.70 -29.09
C GLN A 117 -20.54 -1.26 -27.79
N ARG A 118 -19.35 -1.84 -27.86
CA ARG A 118 -18.60 -2.28 -26.67
C ARG A 118 -18.27 -1.12 -25.75
N LYS A 119 -17.77 0.00 -26.30
CA LYS A 119 -17.46 1.20 -25.53
C LYS A 119 -18.71 1.75 -24.83
N GLU A 120 -19.83 1.81 -25.53
CA GLU A 120 -21.12 2.26 -25.00
C GLU A 120 -21.64 1.34 -23.89
N PHE A 121 -21.62 0.03 -24.12
CA PHE A 121 -21.97 -0.96 -23.11
C PHE A 121 -21.12 -0.82 -21.85
N LEU A 122 -19.79 -0.79 -21.99
CA LEU A 122 -18.88 -0.65 -20.87
C LEU A 122 -19.09 0.67 -20.10
N THR A 123 -19.31 1.76 -20.82
CA THR A 123 -19.60 3.06 -20.20
C THR A 123 -20.86 2.98 -19.35
N ASN A 124 -21.93 2.41 -19.85
CA ASN A 124 -23.18 2.25 -19.09
C ASN A 124 -23.00 1.30 -17.91
N PHE A 125 -22.35 0.17 -18.14
CA PHE A 125 -22.08 -0.83 -17.10
C PHE A 125 -21.26 -0.25 -15.94
N ILE A 126 -20.12 0.42 -16.23
CA ILE A 126 -19.26 1.02 -15.20
C ILE A 126 -20.02 2.10 -14.43
N GLY A 127 -20.78 2.95 -15.12
CA GLY A 127 -21.57 4.00 -14.50
C GLY A 127 -22.60 3.48 -13.49
N ASN A 128 -23.17 2.30 -13.73
CA ASN A 128 -24.18 1.68 -12.88
C ASN A 128 -23.57 0.83 -11.76
N HIS A 129 -22.43 0.16 -12.00
CA HIS A 129 -21.88 -0.87 -11.12
C HIS A 129 -20.57 -0.50 -10.42
N TYR A 130 -20.04 0.73 -10.55
CA TYR A 130 -18.79 1.12 -9.92
C TYR A 130 -18.79 0.93 -8.39
N GLN A 131 -19.95 1.11 -7.75
CA GLN A 131 -20.10 0.91 -6.29
C GLN A 131 -20.04 -0.57 -5.92
N ASP A 132 -20.66 -1.45 -6.71
CA ASP A 132 -20.63 -2.90 -6.49
C ASP A 132 -19.17 -3.41 -6.50
N TYR A 133 -18.36 -2.84 -7.38
CA TYR A 133 -16.93 -3.11 -7.46
C TYR A 133 -16.07 -2.34 -6.43
N ALA A 134 -16.70 -1.64 -5.49
CA ALA A 134 -16.05 -0.82 -4.46
C ALA A 134 -15.05 0.20 -5.03
N LEU A 135 -15.33 0.74 -6.23
CA LEU A 135 -14.49 1.75 -6.87
C LEU A 135 -14.77 3.14 -6.31
N ASN A 136 -13.71 3.92 -6.11
CA ASN A 136 -13.84 5.27 -5.61
C ASN A 136 -14.52 6.19 -6.64
N LYS A 137 -15.67 6.77 -6.27
CA LYS A 137 -16.46 7.69 -7.11
C LYS A 137 -15.61 8.84 -7.67
N LYS A 138 -14.73 9.43 -6.85
CA LYS A 138 -13.85 10.53 -7.28
C LYS A 138 -12.98 10.10 -8.44
N PHE A 139 -12.41 8.89 -8.41
CA PHE A 139 -11.54 8.38 -9.45
C PHE A 139 -12.32 8.10 -10.73
N VAL A 140 -13.43 7.37 -10.62
CA VAL A 140 -14.25 6.94 -11.77
C VAL A 140 -14.86 8.12 -12.53
N PHE A 141 -15.26 9.19 -11.82
CA PHE A 141 -15.98 10.30 -12.46
C PHE A 141 -15.15 11.56 -12.69
N LYS A 142 -14.08 11.78 -11.88
CA LYS A 142 -13.34 13.05 -11.93
C LYS A 142 -11.88 12.86 -12.32
N SER A 143 -11.13 11.98 -11.63
CA SER A 143 -9.69 11.86 -11.84
C SER A 143 -9.33 11.23 -13.18
N TYR A 144 -9.99 10.13 -13.53
CA TYR A 144 -9.85 9.47 -14.83
C TYR A 144 -11.23 9.01 -15.31
N PRO A 145 -12.03 9.90 -15.95
CA PRO A 145 -13.42 9.64 -16.22
C PRO A 145 -13.66 8.36 -17.04
N TYR A 146 -14.50 7.47 -16.55
CA TYR A 146 -14.80 6.18 -17.16
C TYR A 146 -15.33 6.29 -18.60
N LYS A 147 -15.99 7.40 -18.93
CA LYS A 147 -16.44 7.68 -20.29
C LYS A 147 -15.30 7.86 -21.29
N TYR A 148 -14.15 8.32 -20.79
CA TYR A 148 -12.98 8.55 -21.60
C TYR A 148 -12.31 7.23 -21.98
N ASP A 149 -12.01 6.37 -21.01
CA ASP A 149 -11.37 5.06 -21.20
C ASP A 149 -12.05 3.96 -20.38
N PRO A 150 -13.18 3.42 -20.86
CA PRO A 150 -13.89 2.35 -20.15
C PRO A 150 -13.12 1.03 -20.12
N GLU A 151 -12.22 0.77 -21.08
CA GLU A 151 -11.40 -0.46 -21.08
C GLU A 151 -10.37 -0.45 -19.93
N PHE A 152 -9.82 0.72 -19.59
CA PHE A 152 -9.00 0.85 -18.39
C PHE A 152 -9.77 0.45 -17.14
N TRP A 153 -10.99 0.95 -16.98
CA TRP A 153 -11.81 0.62 -15.82
C TRP A 153 -12.26 -0.84 -15.80
N LEU A 154 -12.53 -1.43 -16.97
CA LEU A 154 -12.76 -2.87 -17.07
C LEU A 154 -11.56 -3.67 -16.53
N LYS A 155 -10.33 -3.26 -16.85
CA LYS A 155 -9.13 -3.88 -16.32
C LYS A 155 -9.09 -3.78 -14.78
N ILE A 156 -9.33 -2.60 -14.21
CA ILE A 156 -9.38 -2.39 -12.76
C ILE A 156 -10.48 -3.24 -12.10
N MET A 157 -11.67 -3.33 -12.71
CA MET A 157 -12.79 -4.14 -12.21
C MET A 157 -12.47 -5.64 -12.17
N ASN A 158 -11.58 -6.12 -13.02
CA ASN A 158 -11.13 -7.51 -13.04
C ASN A 158 -10.00 -7.82 -12.03
N GLU A 159 -9.46 -6.81 -11.37
CA GLU A 159 -8.48 -7.02 -10.30
C GLU A 159 -9.13 -7.58 -9.03
N PRO A 160 -8.38 -8.23 -8.14
CA PRO A 160 -8.88 -8.68 -6.84
C PRO A 160 -9.45 -7.52 -6.01
N GLY A 161 -10.46 -7.78 -5.17
CA GLY A 161 -11.09 -6.77 -4.31
C GLY A 161 -10.10 -5.97 -3.47
N THR A 162 -9.06 -6.62 -2.95
CA THR A 162 -7.98 -5.97 -2.19
C THR A 162 -7.22 -4.91 -3.01
N ALA A 163 -7.02 -5.13 -4.31
CA ALA A 163 -6.36 -4.16 -5.19
C ALA A 163 -7.31 -3.01 -5.57
N ARG A 164 -8.56 -3.34 -5.93
CA ARG A 164 -9.58 -2.36 -6.31
C ARG A 164 -9.92 -1.36 -5.21
N MET A 165 -9.97 -1.81 -3.95
CA MET A 165 -10.24 -0.97 -2.78
C MET A 165 -9.04 -0.12 -2.36
N GLN A 166 -7.83 -0.45 -2.83
CA GLN A 166 -6.62 0.27 -2.49
C GLN A 166 -6.46 1.51 -3.38
N ASN A 167 -6.94 2.66 -2.91
CA ASN A 167 -6.89 3.93 -3.65
C ASN A 167 -5.50 4.22 -4.26
N ARG A 168 -4.43 4.01 -3.51
CA ARG A 168 -3.04 4.24 -3.98
C ARG A 168 -2.64 3.33 -5.14
N HIS A 169 -3.18 2.10 -5.19
CA HIS A 169 -2.94 1.19 -6.31
C HIS A 169 -3.66 1.69 -7.56
N VAL A 170 -4.95 2.04 -7.41
CA VAL A 170 -5.76 2.56 -8.52
C VAL A 170 -5.21 3.89 -9.05
N GLU A 171 -4.79 4.81 -8.18
CA GLU A 171 -4.13 6.06 -8.58
C GLU A 171 -2.87 5.82 -9.40
N LYS A 172 -2.01 4.90 -8.93
CA LYS A 172 -0.82 4.53 -9.70
C LYS A 172 -1.18 3.96 -11.08
N ALA A 173 -2.17 3.06 -11.14
CA ALA A 173 -2.62 2.47 -12.40
C ALA A 173 -3.17 3.54 -13.37
N MET A 174 -3.92 4.53 -12.88
CA MET A 174 -4.39 5.66 -13.69
C MET A 174 -3.23 6.48 -14.26
N LEU A 175 -2.20 6.77 -13.47
CA LEU A 175 -1.01 7.50 -13.93
C LEU A 175 -0.22 6.70 -14.96
N ASP A 176 0.01 5.41 -14.70
CA ASP A 176 0.67 4.52 -15.66
C ASP A 176 -0.10 4.50 -17.00
N GLN A 177 -1.43 4.55 -16.95
CA GLN A 177 -2.26 4.61 -18.14
C GLN A 177 -2.12 5.96 -18.87
N VAL A 178 -2.06 7.07 -18.15
CA VAL A 178 -1.82 8.41 -18.74
C VAL A 178 -0.47 8.44 -19.44
N VAL A 179 0.61 7.99 -18.80
CA VAL A 179 1.94 7.91 -19.40
C VAL A 179 1.93 7.05 -20.66
N LYS A 180 1.25 5.90 -20.60
CA LYS A 180 1.12 5.00 -21.74
C LYS A 180 0.35 5.64 -22.90
N THR A 181 -0.72 6.37 -22.61
CA THR A 181 -1.57 7.00 -23.62
C THR A 181 -0.86 8.19 -24.27
N ASN A 182 -0.10 8.98 -23.50
CA ASN A 182 0.73 10.08 -24.03
C ASN A 182 1.78 9.57 -25.00
N ASN A 183 2.26 8.35 -24.83
CA ASN A 183 3.28 7.72 -25.68
C ASN A 183 4.52 8.60 -25.92
N ASN A 184 4.86 9.46 -24.97
CA ASN A 184 6.01 10.34 -25.04
C ASN A 184 7.19 9.73 -24.28
N ARG A 185 8.28 9.45 -24.99
CA ARG A 185 9.49 8.83 -24.40
C ARG A 185 10.16 9.70 -23.35
N LEU A 186 9.96 11.02 -23.42
CA LEU A 186 10.56 11.98 -22.50
C LEU A 186 9.82 12.04 -21.16
N ASP A 187 8.57 11.56 -21.07
CA ASP A 187 7.77 11.59 -19.84
C ASP A 187 8.46 10.85 -18.66
N LYS A 188 9.25 9.83 -18.95
CA LYS A 188 10.02 9.12 -17.93
C LYS A 188 11.18 9.95 -17.36
N PHE A 189 11.77 10.81 -18.19
CA PHE A 189 12.95 11.61 -17.82
C PHE A 189 12.57 12.97 -17.26
N LEU A 190 11.59 13.64 -17.86
CA LEU A 190 11.18 15.00 -17.55
C LEU A 190 9.89 15.07 -16.73
N GLY A 191 9.22 13.93 -16.55
CA GLY A 191 7.92 13.84 -15.90
C GLY A 191 6.78 14.28 -16.81
N ILE A 192 5.56 13.92 -16.38
CA ILE A 192 4.33 14.46 -16.96
C ILE A 192 4.04 15.74 -16.19
N SER A 193 4.41 16.87 -16.75
CA SER A 193 4.17 18.19 -16.17
C SER A 193 2.69 18.32 -15.75
N TYR A 194 2.41 18.19 -14.46
CA TYR A 194 1.11 18.52 -13.92
C TYR A 194 0.96 20.02 -13.86
N THR A 195 0.03 20.55 -14.60
CA THR A 195 -0.49 21.85 -14.27
C THR A 195 -1.21 21.74 -12.93
N ARG A 196 -0.82 22.53 -11.94
CA ARG A 196 -1.40 22.52 -10.58
C ARG A 196 -2.93 22.66 -10.58
N GLU A 197 -3.49 23.27 -11.62
CA GLU A 197 -4.91 23.50 -11.82
C GLU A 197 -5.71 22.23 -12.16
N THR A 198 -5.06 21.24 -12.78
CA THR A 198 -5.68 19.97 -13.17
C THR A 198 -5.29 18.81 -12.27
N ASN A 199 -4.58 19.08 -11.16
CA ASN A 199 -4.10 18.03 -10.27
C ASN A 199 -5.24 17.39 -9.48
N ILE A 200 -5.93 16.48 -10.14
CA ILE A 200 -7.00 15.66 -9.58
C ILE A 200 -6.41 14.43 -8.87
N PHE A 201 -5.16 14.09 -9.18
CA PHE A 201 -4.39 13.03 -8.56
C PHE A 201 -3.63 13.57 -7.36
N ASN A 202 -4.14 13.34 -6.18
CA ASN A 202 -3.45 13.64 -4.95
C ASN A 202 -2.72 12.37 -4.51
N LEU A 203 -1.60 12.09 -5.18
CA LEU A 203 -0.77 10.94 -4.83
C LEU A 203 -0.22 11.12 -3.42
N GLU A 204 -0.71 10.31 -2.51
CA GLU A 204 -0.20 10.24 -1.13
C GLU A 204 1.20 9.59 -1.02
N ARG A 205 1.88 9.38 -2.15
CA ARG A 205 3.23 8.79 -2.22
C ARG A 205 4.20 9.82 -2.75
N ASP A 206 4.93 10.47 -1.86
CA ASP A 206 5.84 11.56 -2.19
C ASP A 206 6.83 11.20 -3.31
N PHE A 207 7.53 10.08 -3.20
CA PHE A 207 8.46 9.64 -4.25
C PHE A 207 7.79 9.30 -5.58
N THR A 208 6.66 8.59 -5.54
CA THR A 208 5.93 8.25 -6.77
C THR A 208 5.41 9.51 -7.44
N SER A 209 4.85 10.44 -6.66
CA SER A 209 4.38 11.73 -7.14
C SER A 209 5.51 12.56 -7.77
N GLN A 210 6.66 12.61 -7.12
CA GLN A 210 7.85 13.31 -7.63
C GLN A 210 8.33 12.70 -8.94
N ILE A 211 8.46 11.38 -9.02
CA ILE A 211 8.91 10.72 -10.26
C ILE A 211 7.94 10.95 -11.41
N TYR A 212 6.63 10.90 -11.16
CA TYR A 212 5.65 11.19 -12.22
C TYR A 212 5.63 12.67 -12.61
N SER A 213 5.79 13.58 -11.67
CA SER A 213 5.73 15.02 -11.93
C SER A 213 7.01 15.59 -12.54
N LEU A 214 8.15 15.14 -12.04
CA LEU A 214 9.47 15.68 -12.36
C LEU A 214 10.31 14.76 -13.26
N GLY A 215 9.94 13.48 -13.33
CA GLY A 215 10.73 12.46 -13.99
C GLY A 215 11.95 12.03 -13.16
N TRP A 216 12.89 11.35 -13.83
CA TRP A 216 14.12 10.85 -13.20
C TRP A 216 15.23 11.91 -13.10
N ILE A 217 15.08 13.04 -13.79
CA ILE A 217 16.12 14.08 -13.91
C ILE A 217 15.72 15.33 -13.13
N GLY A 218 14.43 15.53 -12.81
CA GLY A 218 13.91 16.73 -12.15
C GLY A 218 13.94 16.72 -10.63
#